data_f19fd20aef524b9314883e7f8333eb3f
#
_entry.id   f19fd20aef524b9314883e7f8333eb3f
#
_cell.length_a   1.000
_cell.length_b   1.000
_cell.length_c   1.000
_cell.angle_alpha   90.00
_cell.angle_beta   90.00
_cell.angle_gamma   90.00
#
_symmetry.space_group_name_H-M   'P 1'
#
loop_
_entity.id
_entity.type
_entity.pdbx_description
1 polymer ?
#
loop_
_entity_poly.entity_id
_entity_poly.type
_entity_poly.pdbx_seq_one_letter_code
_entity_poly.pdbx_strand_id
1 'polypeptide(L)'
;VWEVEAGAIQEYTGDYSDYEWAKSKDISNVEASSVTAKDPSSTKLNREKKKQEAEERNQRYQNLKPLQVRLAKVESRLEVLMRTNETLQLRLADTSIYEEDQKSRLLGALEEQITLKAEEKNLMQEWDNLTVAIEKIDNLAKSNFSEV
;
A
#
# COMPACT_ATOMS: atom_id res chain seq x y z
N VAL A 1 1.72 -24.11 26.95
CA VAL A 1 2.87 -23.70 27.78
C VAL A 1 2.52 -24.01 29.21
N TRP A 2 3.47 -24.54 29.96
CA TRP A 2 3.29 -24.81 31.39
C TRP A 2 4.22 -23.88 32.17
N GLU A 3 3.65 -23.16 33.12
CA GLU A 3 4.40 -22.32 34.07
C GLU A 3 4.46 -23.01 35.44
N VAL A 4 5.64 -23.03 36.03
CA VAL A 4 5.85 -23.58 37.37
C VAL A 4 6.24 -22.43 38.29
N GLU A 5 5.32 -22.01 39.16
CA GLU A 5 5.55 -20.93 40.12
C GLU A 5 5.12 -21.38 41.52
N ALA A 6 5.98 -21.16 42.50
CA ALA A 6 5.74 -21.51 43.91
C ALA A 6 5.28 -22.96 44.16
N GLY A 7 5.71 -23.93 43.34
CA GLY A 7 5.36 -25.34 43.47
C GLY A 7 4.01 -25.75 42.87
N ALA A 8 3.33 -24.83 42.20
CA ALA A 8 2.11 -25.10 41.43
C ALA A 8 2.45 -25.09 39.95
N ILE A 9 1.75 -25.95 39.17
CA ILE A 9 1.86 -26.02 37.72
C ILE A 9 0.57 -25.41 37.14
N GLN A 10 0.73 -24.36 36.35
CA GLN A 10 -0.37 -23.73 35.63
C GLN A 10 -0.22 -23.99 34.13
N GLU A 11 -1.28 -24.49 33.49
CA GLU A 11 -1.31 -24.78 32.07
C GLU A 11 -1.97 -23.65 31.29
N TYR A 12 -1.24 -23.12 30.27
CA TYR A 12 -1.75 -22.15 29.33
C TYR A 12 -1.92 -22.81 27.95
N THR A 13 -3.14 -22.75 27.43
CA THR A 13 -3.49 -23.30 26.13
C THR A 13 -3.03 -22.32 25.04
N GLY A 14 -2.23 -22.78 24.10
CA GLY A 14 -1.72 -21.97 22.98
C GLY A 14 -0.20 -21.96 22.90
N ASP A 15 0.35 -21.05 22.09
CA ASP A 15 1.79 -20.89 21.90
C ASP A 15 2.42 -19.94 22.96
N TYR A 16 3.71 -19.66 22.82
CA TYR A 16 4.42 -18.78 23.75
C TYR A 16 3.90 -17.34 23.71
N SER A 17 3.41 -16.87 22.56
CA SER A 17 2.82 -15.54 22.42
C SER A 17 1.51 -15.38 23.19
N ASP A 18 0.68 -16.43 23.20
CA ASP A 18 -0.57 -16.47 23.97
C ASP A 18 -0.30 -16.46 25.48
N TYR A 19 0.75 -17.17 25.93
CA TYR A 19 1.21 -17.14 27.31
C TYR A 19 1.70 -15.74 27.71
N GLU A 20 2.53 -15.10 26.91
CA GLU A 20 3.07 -13.76 27.17
C GLU A 20 1.93 -12.71 27.23
N TRP A 21 0.94 -12.83 26.36
CA TRP A 21 -0.24 -11.97 26.36
C TRP A 21 -1.10 -12.20 27.62
N ALA A 22 -1.34 -13.44 28.04
CA ALA A 22 -2.09 -13.77 29.25
C ALA A 22 -1.38 -13.23 30.51
N LYS A 23 -0.06 -13.42 30.61
CA LYS A 23 0.76 -12.93 31.72
C LYS A 23 0.83 -11.40 31.80
N SER A 24 0.92 -10.72 30.66
CA SER A 24 0.86 -9.25 30.62
C SER A 24 -0.49 -8.70 31.09
N LYS A 25 -1.56 -9.45 30.90
CA LYS A 25 -2.90 -9.09 31.33
C LYS A 25 -3.11 -9.33 32.83
N ASP A 26 -2.51 -10.37 33.40
CA ASP A 26 -2.55 -10.65 34.83
C ASP A 26 -1.71 -9.62 35.62
N ILE A 27 -0.55 -9.21 35.12
CA ILE A 27 0.26 -8.15 35.72
C ILE A 27 -0.50 -6.82 35.74
N SER A 28 -1.22 -6.48 34.66
CA SER A 28 -2.05 -5.29 34.60
C SER A 28 -3.29 -5.34 35.51
N ASN A 29 -3.71 -6.53 35.93
CA ASN A 29 -4.86 -6.72 36.82
C ASN A 29 -4.43 -6.71 38.32
N VAL A 30 -3.18 -7.05 38.63
CA VAL A 30 -2.63 -6.98 40.00
C VAL A 30 -2.28 -5.53 40.37
N GLU A 31 -1.83 -4.69 39.44
CA GLU A 31 -1.65 -3.25 39.66
C GLU A 31 -2.95 -2.46 39.76
N ALA A 32 -4.07 -3.00 39.23
CA ALA A 32 -5.39 -2.37 39.29
C ALA A 32 -6.11 -2.55 40.64
N SER A 33 -5.52 -3.28 41.61
CA SER A 33 -6.14 -3.50 42.91
C SER A 33 -5.68 -2.51 44.02
N SER A 34 -4.83 -1.55 43.68
CA SER A 34 -4.49 -0.43 44.57
C SER A 34 -4.73 0.91 43.90
N VAL A 35 -5.84 1.53 44.31
CA VAL A 35 -6.13 2.97 44.33
C VAL A 35 -6.62 3.65 43.04
N THR A 36 -7.74 4.32 43.29
CA THR A 36 -8.43 5.41 42.59
C THR A 36 -9.34 5.05 41.45
N ALA A 37 -10.61 5.34 41.76
CA ALA A 37 -11.73 5.47 40.83
C ALA A 37 -11.30 6.24 39.58
N LYS A 38 -10.94 5.50 38.51
CA LYS A 38 -10.88 6.06 37.16
C LYS A 38 -12.31 6.38 36.76
N ASP A 39 -12.59 7.65 36.62
CA ASP A 39 -13.83 8.20 36.12
C ASP A 39 -14.31 7.42 34.89
N PRO A 40 -15.49 6.77 34.93
CA PRO A 40 -15.99 5.99 33.80
C PRO A 40 -16.18 6.79 32.53
N SER A 41 -16.16 8.13 32.65
CA SER A 41 -16.17 9.10 31.55
C SER A 41 -14.88 9.06 30.71
N SER A 42 -13.70 8.99 31.35
CA SER A 42 -12.41 8.99 30.63
C SER A 42 -12.16 7.72 29.82
N THR A 43 -12.68 6.60 30.30
CA THR A 43 -12.53 5.30 29.63
C THR A 43 -13.42 5.21 28.38
N LYS A 44 -14.63 5.79 28.44
CA LYS A 44 -15.52 5.87 27.26
C LYS A 44 -14.96 6.80 26.19
N LEU A 45 -14.47 7.98 26.56
CA LEU A 45 -13.82 8.93 25.65
C LEU A 45 -12.60 8.33 24.93
N ASN A 46 -11.79 7.57 25.66
CA ASN A 46 -10.60 6.92 25.10
C ASN A 46 -10.98 5.77 24.14
N ARG A 47 -12.07 5.06 24.41
CA ARG A 47 -12.61 4.01 23.55
C ARG A 47 -13.21 4.59 22.28
N GLU A 48 -13.90 5.71 22.35
CA GLU A 48 -14.48 6.41 21.20
C GLU A 48 -13.39 6.98 20.30
N LYS A 49 -12.35 7.62 20.88
CA LYS A 49 -11.18 8.10 20.13
C LYS A 49 -10.49 6.95 19.36
N LYS A 50 -10.23 5.83 20.02
CA LYS A 50 -9.62 4.65 19.36
C LYS A 50 -10.50 4.08 18.23
N LYS A 51 -11.83 4.14 18.40
CA LYS A 51 -12.76 3.72 17.36
C LYS A 51 -12.72 4.65 16.16
N GLN A 52 -12.72 5.95 16.38
CA GLN A 52 -12.61 6.97 15.33
C GLN A 52 -11.29 6.84 14.56
N GLU A 53 -10.17 6.72 15.25
CA GLU A 53 -8.86 6.51 14.63
C GLU A 53 -8.78 5.21 13.79
N ALA A 54 -9.48 4.15 14.24
CA ALA A 54 -9.56 2.91 13.50
C ALA A 54 -10.44 3.04 12.24
N GLU A 55 -11.55 3.76 12.33
CA GLU A 55 -12.43 4.07 11.20
C GLU A 55 -11.73 4.95 10.17
N GLU A 56 -11.02 5.99 10.58
CA GLU A 56 -10.22 6.86 9.70
C GLU A 56 -9.13 6.08 8.97
N ARG A 57 -8.39 5.21 9.68
CA ARG A 57 -7.39 4.33 9.06
C ARG A 57 -8.01 3.38 8.04
N ASN A 58 -9.18 2.84 8.33
CA ASN A 58 -9.88 1.94 7.43
C ASN A 58 -10.39 2.68 6.19
N GLN A 59 -10.98 3.86 6.35
CA GLN A 59 -11.41 4.71 5.24
C GLN A 59 -10.23 5.13 4.36
N ARG A 60 -9.12 5.52 4.96
CA ARG A 60 -7.89 5.84 4.23
C ARG A 60 -7.40 4.64 3.41
N TYR A 61 -7.34 3.46 4.01
CA TYR A 61 -6.94 2.24 3.33
C TYR A 61 -7.87 1.91 2.15
N GLN A 62 -9.18 2.05 2.33
CA GLN A 62 -10.17 1.83 1.27
C GLN A 62 -10.00 2.81 0.11
N ASN A 63 -9.61 4.05 0.39
CA ASN A 63 -9.37 5.07 -0.64
C ASN A 63 -8.01 4.88 -1.34
N LEU A 64 -6.96 4.49 -0.61
CA LEU A 64 -5.62 4.28 -1.16
C LEU A 64 -5.50 3.02 -2.00
N LYS A 65 -6.07 1.92 -1.55
CA LYS A 65 -5.93 0.61 -2.20
C LYS A 65 -6.30 0.60 -3.69
N PRO A 66 -7.46 1.16 -4.13
CA PRO A 66 -7.80 1.18 -5.55
C PRO A 66 -6.83 2.03 -6.38
N LEU A 67 -6.32 3.14 -5.83
CA LEU A 67 -5.34 3.99 -6.51
C LEU A 67 -4.00 3.28 -6.67
N GLN A 68 -3.53 2.59 -5.64
CA GLN A 68 -2.29 1.81 -5.70
C GLN A 68 -2.38 0.65 -6.71
N VAL A 69 -3.52 -0.05 -6.74
CA VAL A 69 -3.75 -1.12 -7.73
C VAL A 69 -3.76 -0.56 -9.15
N ARG A 70 -4.36 0.61 -9.35
CA ARG A 70 -4.38 1.28 -10.65
C ARG A 70 -2.99 1.76 -11.05
N LEU A 71 -2.24 2.34 -10.13
CA LEU A 71 -0.85 2.77 -10.34
C LEU A 71 0.02 1.59 -10.78
N ALA A 72 -0.03 0.45 -10.09
CA ALA A 72 0.71 -0.74 -10.45
C ALA A 72 0.36 -1.27 -11.85
N LYS A 73 -0.90 -1.14 -12.28
CA LYS A 73 -1.30 -1.51 -13.65
C LYS A 73 -0.72 -0.56 -14.70
N VAL A 74 -0.72 0.74 -14.43
CA VAL A 74 -0.12 1.75 -15.31
C VAL A 74 1.38 1.52 -15.43
N GLU A 75 2.06 1.28 -14.33
CA GLU A 75 3.50 0.96 -14.31
C GLU A 75 3.83 -0.29 -15.11
N SER A 76 3.07 -1.38 -14.91
CA SER A 76 3.25 -2.61 -15.69
C SER A 76 3.03 -2.38 -17.20
N ARG A 77 2.06 -1.54 -17.56
CA ARG A 77 1.82 -1.22 -18.97
C ARG A 77 2.93 -0.35 -19.56
N LEU A 78 3.43 0.63 -18.81
CA LEU A 78 4.59 1.44 -19.22
C LEU A 78 5.83 0.56 -19.45
N GLU A 79 6.08 -0.41 -18.59
CA GLU A 79 7.19 -1.35 -18.76
C GLU A 79 7.06 -2.15 -20.06
N VAL A 80 5.87 -2.64 -20.38
CA VAL A 80 5.60 -3.34 -21.64
C VAL A 80 5.83 -2.43 -22.84
N LEU A 81 5.35 -1.16 -22.76
CA LEU A 81 5.55 -0.17 -23.82
C LEU A 81 7.03 0.15 -24.05
N MET A 82 7.80 0.29 -22.97
CA MET A 82 9.25 0.52 -23.09
C MET A 82 9.95 -0.61 -23.82
N ARG A 83 9.63 -1.87 -23.49
CA ARG A 83 10.18 -3.05 -24.18
C ARG A 83 9.76 -3.12 -25.64
N THR A 84 8.49 -2.83 -25.94
CA THR A 84 8.02 -2.80 -27.34
C THR A 84 8.67 -1.69 -28.13
N ASN A 85 8.84 -0.50 -27.53
CA ASN A 85 9.52 0.62 -28.17
C ASN A 85 11.01 0.29 -28.45
N GLU A 86 11.69 -0.37 -27.53
CA GLU A 86 13.07 -0.83 -27.73
C GLU A 86 13.18 -1.81 -28.91
N THR A 87 12.29 -2.80 -28.97
CA THR A 87 12.26 -3.74 -30.10
C THR A 87 11.95 -3.07 -31.44
N LEU A 88 11.07 -2.06 -31.41
CA LEU A 88 10.73 -1.27 -32.58
C LEU A 88 11.92 -0.42 -33.05
N GLN A 89 12.64 0.20 -32.11
CA GLN A 89 13.86 0.95 -32.42
C GLN A 89 14.95 0.06 -33.05
N LEU A 90 15.11 -1.16 -32.56
CA LEU A 90 16.04 -2.11 -33.18
C LEU A 90 15.63 -2.47 -34.62
N ARG A 91 14.33 -2.63 -34.89
CA ARG A 91 13.81 -2.86 -36.25
C ARG A 91 14.05 -1.65 -37.16
N LEU A 92 13.86 -0.43 -36.65
CA LEU A 92 14.09 0.80 -37.40
C LEU A 92 15.59 1.11 -37.59
N ALA A 93 16.47 0.57 -36.74
CA ALA A 93 17.92 0.71 -36.90
C ALA A 93 18.47 -0.25 -37.97
N ASP A 94 17.73 -1.27 -38.33
CA ASP A 94 18.13 -2.20 -39.42
C ASP A 94 18.01 -1.50 -40.78
N THR A 95 19.12 -1.37 -41.48
CA THR A 95 19.17 -0.75 -42.80
C THR A 95 18.33 -1.46 -43.86
N SER A 96 18.08 -2.75 -43.69
CA SER A 96 17.28 -3.55 -44.62
C SER A 96 15.84 -3.12 -44.73
N ILE A 97 15.27 -2.51 -43.65
CA ILE A 97 13.88 -2.02 -43.64
C ILE A 97 13.65 -0.85 -44.63
N TYR A 98 14.72 -0.17 -45.05
CA TYR A 98 14.65 0.97 -45.97
C TYR A 98 14.75 0.60 -47.46
N GLU A 99 14.88 -0.69 -47.75
CA GLU A 99 14.84 -1.17 -49.14
C GLU A 99 13.46 -1.04 -49.74
N GLU A 100 13.40 -0.89 -51.08
CA GLU A 100 12.14 -0.59 -51.80
C GLU A 100 11.05 -1.62 -51.53
N ASP A 101 11.42 -2.89 -51.43
CA ASP A 101 10.51 -3.99 -51.16
C ASP A 101 9.94 -4.01 -49.73
N GLN A 102 10.53 -3.25 -48.81
CA GLN A 102 10.16 -3.21 -47.40
C GLN A 102 9.36 -1.95 -47.02
N LYS A 103 8.98 -1.11 -47.95
CA LYS A 103 8.24 0.17 -47.71
C LYS A 103 7.01 -0.01 -46.83
N SER A 104 6.23 -1.07 -47.03
CA SER A 104 5.03 -1.33 -46.24
C SER A 104 5.35 -1.66 -44.77
N ARG A 105 6.48 -2.36 -44.55
CA ARG A 105 6.95 -2.66 -43.17
C ARG A 105 7.48 -1.44 -42.46
N LEU A 106 8.18 -0.57 -43.18
CA LEU A 106 8.66 0.71 -42.65
C LEU A 106 7.49 1.59 -42.25
N LEU A 107 6.48 1.76 -43.11
CA LEU A 107 5.28 2.54 -42.81
C LEU A 107 4.56 1.99 -41.57
N GLY A 108 4.36 0.67 -41.48
CA GLY A 108 3.75 0.03 -40.31
C GLY A 108 4.55 0.26 -39.03
N ALA A 109 5.88 0.20 -39.09
CA ALA A 109 6.74 0.47 -37.94
C ALA A 109 6.66 1.94 -37.47
N LEU A 110 6.57 2.88 -38.41
CA LEU A 110 6.40 4.31 -38.09
C LEU A 110 5.01 4.60 -37.49
N GLU A 111 3.95 4.00 -37.99
CA GLU A 111 2.61 4.09 -37.42
C GLU A 111 2.57 3.50 -36.01
N GLU A 112 3.20 2.33 -35.80
CA GLU A 112 3.35 1.71 -34.48
C GLU A 112 4.11 2.63 -33.53
N GLN A 113 5.16 3.30 -33.97
CA GLN A 113 5.93 4.25 -33.16
C GLN A 113 5.06 5.44 -32.71
N ILE A 114 4.22 5.97 -33.59
CA ILE A 114 3.33 7.09 -33.27
C ILE A 114 2.29 6.65 -32.22
N THR A 115 1.70 5.48 -32.41
CA THR A 115 0.69 4.95 -31.46
C THR A 115 1.30 4.66 -30.09
N LEU A 116 2.48 4.06 -30.03
CA LEU A 116 3.19 3.78 -28.77
C LEU A 116 3.54 5.08 -28.03
N LYS A 117 4.04 6.09 -28.72
CA LYS A 117 4.33 7.40 -28.12
C LYS A 117 3.08 8.10 -27.58
N ALA A 118 1.97 7.99 -28.28
CA ALA A 118 0.70 8.56 -27.82
C ALA A 118 0.18 7.83 -26.56
N GLU A 119 0.27 6.50 -26.54
CA GLU A 119 -0.11 5.67 -25.39
C GLU A 119 0.80 5.96 -24.19
N GLU A 120 2.11 6.02 -24.39
CA GLU A 120 3.10 6.37 -23.36
C GLU A 120 2.79 7.71 -22.69
N LYS A 121 2.51 8.74 -23.51
CA LYS A 121 2.14 10.08 -23.01
C LYS A 121 0.87 10.04 -22.14
N ASN A 122 -0.15 9.31 -22.57
CA ASN A 122 -1.40 9.19 -21.84
C ASN A 122 -1.20 8.45 -20.49
N LEU A 123 -0.44 7.37 -20.52
CA LEU A 123 -0.13 6.60 -19.30
C LEU A 123 0.75 7.40 -18.32
N MET A 124 1.69 8.19 -18.83
CA MET A 124 2.51 9.10 -18.01
C MET A 124 1.63 10.13 -17.29
N GLN A 125 0.68 10.74 -17.99
CA GLN A 125 -0.28 11.67 -17.37
C GLN A 125 -1.17 10.98 -16.34
N GLU A 126 -1.61 9.75 -16.61
CA GLU A 126 -2.39 8.97 -15.64
C GLU A 126 -1.55 8.62 -14.41
N TRP A 127 -0.29 8.24 -14.60
CA TRP A 127 0.66 7.96 -13.52
C TRP A 127 0.86 9.19 -12.62
N ASP A 128 1.11 10.36 -13.19
CA ASP A 128 1.25 11.62 -12.46
C ASP A 128 -0.01 11.95 -11.64
N ASN A 129 -1.19 11.83 -12.25
CA ASN A 129 -2.45 12.09 -11.57
C ASN A 129 -2.68 11.15 -10.39
N LEU A 130 -2.36 9.86 -10.54
CA LEU A 130 -2.50 8.86 -9.49
C LEU A 130 -1.51 9.11 -8.34
N THR A 131 -0.27 9.45 -8.67
CA THR A 131 0.78 9.77 -7.68
C THR A 131 0.38 10.98 -6.86
N VAL A 132 -0.06 12.06 -7.49
CA VAL A 132 -0.55 13.26 -6.80
C VAL A 132 -1.78 12.96 -5.93
N ALA A 133 -2.69 12.10 -6.39
CA ALA A 133 -3.86 11.71 -5.61
C ALA A 133 -3.48 10.91 -4.35
N ILE A 134 -2.53 9.98 -4.46
CA ILE A 134 -1.99 9.20 -3.35
C ILE A 134 -1.29 10.12 -2.34
N GLU A 135 -0.42 11.02 -2.81
CA GLU A 135 0.30 11.97 -1.95
C GLU A 135 -0.67 12.89 -1.18
N LYS A 136 -1.74 13.36 -1.81
CA LYS A 136 -2.76 14.16 -1.13
C LYS A 136 -3.40 13.42 0.04
N ILE A 137 -3.77 12.14 -0.15
CA ILE A 137 -4.36 11.31 0.90
C ILE A 137 -3.33 11.08 2.03
N ASP A 138 -2.06 10.88 1.70
CA ASP A 138 -0.99 10.67 2.67
C ASP A 138 -0.67 11.93 3.46
N ASN A 139 -0.67 13.09 2.82
CA ASN A 139 -0.41 14.37 3.48
C ASN A 139 -1.56 14.80 4.39
N LEU A 140 -2.81 14.60 4.00
CA LEU A 140 -3.98 14.83 4.86
C LEU A 140 -3.92 13.98 6.15
N ALA A 141 -3.43 12.75 6.05
CA ALA A 141 -3.28 11.91 7.22
C ALA A 141 -2.13 12.35 8.14
N LYS A 142 -1.07 12.94 7.60
CA LYS A 142 0.05 13.46 8.39
C LYS A 142 -0.33 14.75 9.11
N SER A 143 -1.10 15.64 8.49
CA SER A 143 -1.56 16.89 9.12
C SER A 143 -2.49 16.63 10.30
N ASN A 144 -3.42 15.69 10.19
CA ASN A 144 -4.30 15.30 11.29
C ASN A 144 -3.55 14.67 12.49
N PHE A 145 -2.35 14.12 12.26
CA PHE A 145 -1.52 13.53 13.32
C PHE A 145 -0.57 14.53 13.99
N SER A 146 -0.37 15.72 13.39
CA SER A 146 0.56 16.75 13.88
C SER A 146 -0.13 17.80 14.79
N GLU A 147 -1.46 17.77 14.92
CA GLU A 147 -2.24 18.70 15.74
C GLU A 147 -2.69 18.10 17.09
N VAL A 148 -2.20 16.94 17.50
CA VAL A 148 -2.45 16.28 18.79
C VAL A 148 -1.17 16.21 19.60
#